data_07b05ec7afde3ac86a4a361e73565fa2
#
_entry.id   07b05ec7afde3ac86a4a361e73565fa2
#
_cell.length_a   1.000
_cell.length_b   1.000
_cell.length_c   1.000
_cell.angle_alpha   90.00
_cell.angle_beta   90.00
_cell.angle_gamma   90.00
#
_symmetry.space_group_name_H-M   'P 1'
#
loop_
_entity.id
_entity.type
_entity.pdbx_description
1 polymer ?
#
loop_
_entity_poly.entity_id
_entity_poly.type
_entity_poly.pdbx_seq_one_letter_code
_entity_poly.pdbx_strand_id
1 'polypeptide(L)'
;MLGRVLKVEPNLYKVKTEDGKVFKCLAKGNIKFLKLKPLVGDLVNLNEEWSIDKIFPRKNEFIRPPIANVDQIIMVMATENPKPDFTLLDKQLVMAEKNGVDILICLNKIDLNDDCNEIIDTYEKIGYQVITTDAKNGLGIDKLAVLLKGKITAFTGNSGVGKSALTNNIFKQVISEEGEISEKTLKGRHTTKYVELFEIAPDTFIADTPGFSSYEVQGISYKDLDEYFIEFAPELSKCEFRSCTHIKEANCGIKKAVERKKIDKGRYERYCMLYKKLKEEKKW
;
A
#
# COMPACT_ATOMS: atom_id res chain seq x y z
N MET A 1 6.04 -28.88 0.27
CA MET A 1 5.74 -28.15 -1.00
C MET A 1 5.57 -26.68 -0.69
N LEU A 2 6.20 -25.80 -1.46
CA LEU A 2 6.07 -24.34 -1.26
C LEU A 2 4.74 -23.83 -1.79
N GLY A 3 4.14 -22.87 -1.08
CA GLY A 3 2.89 -22.24 -1.50
C GLY A 3 2.71 -20.83 -0.92
N ARG A 4 1.76 -20.07 -1.48
CA ARG A 4 1.38 -18.73 -1.04
C ARG A 4 -0.03 -18.73 -0.48
N VAL A 5 -0.21 -18.12 0.68
CA VAL A 5 -1.53 -17.96 1.30
C VAL A 5 -2.31 -16.88 0.55
N LEU A 6 -3.38 -17.29 -0.11
CA LEU A 6 -4.26 -16.38 -0.85
C LEU A 6 -5.39 -15.81 0.02
N LYS A 7 -5.88 -16.59 0.99
CA LYS A 7 -6.99 -16.20 1.87
C LYS A 7 -6.87 -16.85 3.23
N VAL A 8 -7.26 -16.13 4.26
CA VAL A 8 -7.38 -16.62 5.62
C VAL A 8 -8.85 -16.63 6.01
N GLU A 9 -9.38 -17.81 6.33
CA GLU A 9 -10.73 -18.03 6.87
C GLU A 9 -10.63 -18.56 8.31
N PRO A 10 -11.71 -18.59 9.09
CA PRO A 10 -11.65 -19.15 10.43
C PRO A 10 -11.14 -20.61 10.40
N ASN A 11 -9.91 -20.82 10.92
CA ASN A 11 -9.19 -22.09 10.96
C ASN A 11 -8.83 -22.72 9.61
N LEU A 12 -8.96 -22.02 8.49
CA LEU A 12 -8.70 -22.55 7.16
C LEU A 12 -7.92 -21.53 6.32
N TYR A 13 -6.96 -22.03 5.55
CA TYR A 13 -6.09 -21.23 4.70
C TYR A 13 -6.21 -21.71 3.26
N LYS A 14 -6.50 -20.81 2.34
CA LYS A 14 -6.43 -21.09 0.91
C LYS A 14 -5.01 -20.82 0.45
N VAL A 15 -4.32 -21.86 0.02
CA VAL A 15 -2.91 -21.79 -0.38
C VAL A 15 -2.76 -22.21 -1.83
N LYS A 16 -2.09 -21.38 -2.64
CA LYS A 16 -1.67 -21.72 -4.00
C LYS A 16 -0.25 -22.24 -3.96
N THR A 17 -0.02 -23.40 -4.54
CA THR A 17 1.29 -24.04 -4.68
C THR A 17 1.97 -23.64 -5.99
N GLU A 18 3.28 -23.87 -6.11
CA GLU A 18 4.08 -23.51 -7.28
C GLU A 18 3.59 -24.18 -8.57
N ASP A 19 2.96 -25.36 -8.48
CA ASP A 19 2.34 -26.06 -9.62
C ASP A 19 0.97 -25.45 -10.01
N GLY A 20 0.59 -24.33 -9.43
CA GLY A 20 -0.63 -23.58 -9.73
C GLY A 20 -1.89 -24.11 -9.05
N LYS A 21 -1.82 -25.21 -8.33
CA LYS A 21 -2.99 -25.78 -7.63
C LYS A 21 -3.32 -25.01 -6.36
N VAL A 22 -4.60 -24.99 -6.02
CA VAL A 22 -5.10 -24.29 -4.83
C VAL A 22 -5.71 -25.28 -3.85
N PHE A 23 -5.19 -25.28 -2.63
CA PHE A 23 -5.61 -26.19 -1.55
C PHE A 23 -6.22 -25.42 -0.39
N LYS A 24 -7.12 -26.08 0.33
CA LYS A 24 -7.61 -25.62 1.64
C LYS A 24 -6.81 -26.35 2.72
N CYS A 25 -6.03 -25.61 3.48
CA CYS A 25 -5.06 -26.12 4.42
C CYS A 25 -5.41 -25.73 5.87
N LEU A 26 -4.96 -26.56 6.81
CA LEU A 26 -4.94 -26.22 8.24
C LEU A 26 -3.51 -25.82 8.64
N ALA A 27 -3.37 -25.06 9.72
CA ALA A 27 -2.06 -24.83 10.34
C ALA A 27 -1.80 -25.92 11.40
N LYS A 28 -0.61 -26.55 11.36
CA LYS A 28 -0.18 -27.53 12.38
C LYS A 28 -0.07 -26.91 13.78
N GLY A 29 -0.14 -27.76 14.79
CA GLY A 29 -0.10 -27.38 16.19
C GLY A 29 1.15 -26.61 16.61
N ASN A 30 2.33 -26.90 16.00
CA ASN A 30 3.58 -26.18 16.25
C ASN A 30 3.51 -24.70 15.86
N ILE A 31 2.87 -24.36 14.73
CA ILE A 31 2.63 -22.95 14.32
C ILE A 31 1.72 -22.25 15.32
N LYS A 32 0.67 -22.94 15.77
CA LYS A 32 -0.23 -22.42 16.83
C LYS A 32 0.50 -22.21 18.15
N PHE A 33 1.42 -23.12 18.50
CA PHE A 33 2.23 -23.04 19.71
C PHE A 33 3.20 -21.84 19.69
N LEU A 34 3.81 -21.56 18.53
CA LEU A 34 4.69 -20.40 18.33
C LEU A 34 3.92 -19.07 18.27
N LYS A 35 2.57 -19.09 18.43
CA LYS A 35 1.67 -17.91 18.28
C LYS A 35 1.81 -17.21 16.92
N LEU A 36 2.40 -17.86 15.94
CA LEU A 36 2.49 -17.37 14.57
C LEU A 36 1.19 -17.72 13.85
N LYS A 37 0.52 -16.72 13.33
CA LYS A 37 -0.67 -16.91 12.49
C LYS A 37 -0.28 -16.68 11.03
N PRO A 38 -0.56 -17.61 10.11
CA PRO A 38 -0.39 -17.34 8.70
C PRO A 38 -1.26 -16.14 8.29
N LEU A 39 -0.68 -15.24 7.53
CA LEU A 39 -1.35 -14.08 6.95
C LEU A 39 -1.52 -14.28 5.44
N VAL A 40 -2.44 -13.54 4.86
CA VAL A 40 -2.54 -13.43 3.41
C VAL A 40 -1.21 -12.90 2.86
N GLY A 41 -0.70 -13.50 1.78
CA GLY A 41 0.61 -13.17 1.22
C GLY A 41 1.79 -13.97 1.77
N ASP A 42 1.63 -14.69 2.89
CA ASP A 42 2.71 -15.52 3.43
C ASP A 42 3.16 -16.60 2.45
N LEU A 43 4.47 -16.81 2.40
CA LEU A 43 5.05 -18.02 1.85
C LEU A 43 5.09 -19.09 2.93
N VAL A 44 4.58 -20.28 2.60
CA VAL A 44 4.42 -21.37 3.55
C VAL A 44 4.91 -22.68 2.96
N ASN A 45 5.33 -23.60 3.82
CA ASN A 45 5.53 -24.99 3.42
C ASN A 45 4.29 -25.82 3.77
N LEU A 46 3.84 -26.62 2.81
CA LEU A 46 2.82 -27.65 3.01
C LEU A 46 3.46 -29.02 3.13
N ASN A 47 3.08 -29.77 4.16
CA ASN A 47 3.49 -31.16 4.32
C ASN A 47 2.63 -32.12 3.46
N GLU A 48 2.87 -33.41 3.57
CA GLU A 48 2.15 -34.49 2.84
C GLU A 48 0.65 -34.55 3.19
N GLU A 49 0.25 -34.04 4.36
CA GLU A 49 -1.14 -33.96 4.83
C GLU A 49 -1.85 -32.67 4.44
N TRP A 50 -1.25 -31.87 3.54
CA TRP A 50 -1.75 -30.54 3.12
C TRP A 50 -1.96 -29.56 4.29
N SER A 51 -1.10 -29.67 5.31
CA SER A 51 -1.11 -28.75 6.44
C SER A 51 0.09 -27.81 6.37
N ILE A 52 -0.12 -26.55 6.74
CA ILE A 52 0.95 -25.57 6.88
C ILE A 52 1.80 -25.95 8.08
N ASP A 53 3.05 -26.30 7.86
CA ASP A 53 4.01 -26.70 8.90
C ASP A 53 5.13 -25.68 9.11
N LYS A 54 5.32 -24.74 8.16
CA LYS A 54 6.29 -23.65 8.24
C LYS A 54 5.78 -22.40 7.57
N ILE A 55 6.04 -21.24 8.19
CA ILE A 55 5.90 -19.90 7.59
C ILE A 55 7.32 -19.39 7.35
N PHE A 56 7.60 -18.92 6.14
CA PHE A 56 8.89 -18.33 5.81
C PHE A 56 8.98 -16.88 6.32
N PRO A 57 10.19 -16.33 6.50
CA PRO A 57 10.36 -14.93 6.93
C PRO A 57 9.59 -13.97 6.02
N ARG A 58 8.88 -13.05 6.64
CA ARG A 58 8.16 -11.99 5.96
C ARG A 58 9.11 -10.86 5.59
N LYS A 59 8.96 -10.32 4.39
CA LYS A 59 9.66 -9.10 3.97
C LYS A 59 9.04 -7.85 4.64
N ASN A 60 7.71 -7.85 4.80
CA ASN A 60 6.95 -6.86 5.55
C ASN A 60 5.64 -7.46 6.05
N GLU A 61 4.99 -6.76 6.98
CA GLU A 61 3.72 -7.16 7.58
C GLU A 61 2.88 -5.94 7.92
N PHE A 62 1.61 -5.96 7.50
CA PHE A 62 0.62 -4.96 7.89
C PHE A 62 -0.37 -5.56 8.88
N ILE A 63 -0.71 -4.78 9.93
CA ILE A 63 -1.65 -5.22 10.97
C ILE A 63 -3.10 -5.00 10.52
N ARG A 64 -3.33 -3.92 9.80
CA ARG A 64 -4.67 -3.55 9.28
C ARG A 64 -4.56 -2.97 7.89
N PRO A 65 -5.00 -3.73 6.91
CA PRO A 65 -5.48 -5.12 6.98
C PRO A 65 -4.33 -6.10 7.22
N PRO A 66 -4.62 -7.31 7.79
CA PRO A 66 -3.59 -8.32 8.07
C PRO A 66 -3.11 -8.97 6.77
N ILE A 67 -2.00 -8.47 6.23
CA ILE A 67 -1.36 -8.95 4.99
C ILE A 67 0.15 -8.89 5.13
N ALA A 68 0.86 -9.80 4.49
CA ALA A 68 2.32 -9.88 4.48
C ALA A 68 2.88 -9.92 3.05
N ASN A 69 4.17 -9.63 2.93
CA ASN A 69 4.92 -9.74 1.68
C ASN A 69 4.35 -8.89 0.53
N VAL A 70 3.80 -7.71 0.84
CA VAL A 70 3.35 -6.74 -0.16
C VAL A 70 4.55 -6.14 -0.87
N ASP A 71 4.55 -6.16 -2.20
CA ASP A 71 5.64 -5.59 -3.00
C ASP A 71 5.43 -4.10 -3.24
N GLN A 72 4.20 -3.70 -3.54
CA GLN A 72 3.88 -2.30 -3.78
C GLN A 72 2.48 -1.91 -3.30
N ILE A 73 2.32 -0.62 -3.00
CA ILE A 73 1.04 -0.01 -2.68
C ILE A 73 0.72 1.05 -3.74
N ILE A 74 -0.44 0.93 -4.36
CA ILE A 74 -0.97 1.96 -5.25
C ILE A 74 -1.93 2.84 -4.46
N MET A 75 -1.51 4.09 -4.26
CA MET A 75 -2.28 5.11 -3.56
C MET A 75 -3.15 5.85 -4.55
N VAL A 76 -4.44 5.48 -4.61
CA VAL A 76 -5.39 6.06 -5.55
C VAL A 76 -6.01 7.30 -4.96
N MET A 77 -5.89 8.40 -5.68
CA MET A 77 -6.50 9.68 -5.38
C MET A 77 -7.30 10.15 -6.59
N ALA A 78 -8.49 10.68 -6.39
CA ALA A 78 -9.24 11.29 -7.48
C ALA A 78 -8.83 12.76 -7.64
N THR A 79 -8.80 13.25 -8.88
CA THR A 79 -8.56 14.67 -9.16
C THR A 79 -9.75 15.52 -8.74
N GLU A 80 -10.97 14.93 -8.81
CA GLU A 80 -12.22 15.54 -8.36
C GLU A 80 -13.22 14.43 -7.95
N ASN A 81 -14.18 14.78 -7.09
CA ASN A 81 -15.28 13.90 -6.65
C ASN A 81 -14.85 12.47 -6.20
N PRO A 82 -14.18 12.35 -5.03
CA PRO A 82 -13.90 13.36 -4.02
C PRO A 82 -12.67 14.22 -4.36
N LYS A 83 -12.58 15.40 -3.76
CA LYS A 83 -11.36 16.21 -3.84
C LYS A 83 -10.15 15.49 -3.25
N PRO A 84 -8.94 15.78 -3.73
CA PRO A 84 -7.70 15.20 -3.22
C PRO A 84 -7.56 15.38 -1.70
N ASP A 85 -7.31 14.26 -1.00
CA ASP A 85 -7.02 14.26 0.44
C ASP A 85 -5.52 14.03 0.66
N PHE A 86 -4.76 15.11 0.65
CA PHE A 86 -3.32 15.07 0.85
C PHE A 86 -2.92 14.62 2.27
N THR A 87 -3.78 14.83 3.27
CA THR A 87 -3.51 14.37 4.64
C THR A 87 -3.56 12.85 4.72
N LEU A 88 -4.54 12.23 4.07
CA LEU A 88 -4.61 10.79 3.99
C LEU A 88 -3.44 10.25 3.16
N LEU A 89 -3.14 10.86 2.00
CA LEU A 89 -2.01 10.45 1.16
C LEU A 89 -0.72 10.44 1.96
N ASP A 90 -0.40 11.53 2.68
CA ASP A 90 0.84 11.64 3.44
C ASP A 90 0.93 10.61 4.58
N LYS A 91 -0.18 10.30 5.26
CA LYS A 91 -0.22 9.20 6.24
C LYS A 91 0.08 7.85 5.61
N GLN A 92 -0.45 7.60 4.40
CA GLN A 92 -0.22 6.36 3.69
C GLN A 92 1.23 6.24 3.22
N LEU A 93 1.82 7.34 2.72
CA LEU A 93 3.23 7.42 2.36
C LEU A 93 4.13 7.07 3.55
N VAL A 94 3.93 7.73 4.70
CA VAL A 94 4.67 7.46 5.94
C VAL A 94 4.59 5.98 6.35
N MET A 95 3.42 5.36 6.23
CA MET A 95 3.26 3.95 6.60
C MET A 95 3.89 2.99 5.59
N ALA A 96 3.90 3.33 4.31
CA ALA A 96 4.55 2.52 3.29
C ALA A 96 6.08 2.62 3.40
N GLU A 97 6.62 3.83 3.60
CA GLU A 97 8.04 4.04 3.88
C GLU A 97 8.51 3.25 5.10
N LYS A 98 7.74 3.30 6.20
CA LYS A 98 8.02 2.50 7.41
C LYS A 98 8.13 1.00 7.12
N ASN A 99 7.30 0.49 6.23
CA ASN A 99 7.25 -0.93 5.90
C ASN A 99 8.19 -1.32 4.74
N GLY A 100 8.92 -0.38 4.17
CA GLY A 100 9.84 -0.61 3.04
C GLY A 100 9.11 -1.16 1.81
N VAL A 101 7.95 -0.57 1.46
CA VAL A 101 7.11 -1.01 0.35
C VAL A 101 7.14 0.01 -0.76
N ASP A 102 7.30 -0.44 -2.00
CA ASP A 102 7.25 0.44 -3.17
C ASP A 102 5.93 1.20 -3.24
N ILE A 103 6.00 2.47 -3.62
CA ILE A 103 4.85 3.37 -3.66
C ILE A 103 4.62 3.85 -5.08
N LEU A 104 3.35 3.76 -5.51
CA LEU A 104 2.87 4.37 -6.74
C LEU A 104 1.66 5.25 -6.41
N ILE A 105 1.72 6.52 -6.75
CA ILE A 105 0.59 7.45 -6.63
C ILE A 105 -0.19 7.40 -7.94
N CYS A 106 -1.48 7.07 -7.86
CA CYS A 106 -2.38 6.99 -9.00
C CYS A 106 -3.43 8.11 -8.91
N LEU A 107 -3.30 9.12 -9.75
CA LEU A 107 -4.28 10.19 -9.92
C LEU A 107 -5.34 9.71 -10.90
N ASN A 108 -6.50 9.34 -10.39
CA ASN A 108 -7.62 8.84 -11.18
C ASN A 108 -8.67 9.93 -11.43
N LYS A 109 -9.54 9.71 -12.40
CA LYS A 109 -10.62 10.60 -12.84
C LYS A 109 -10.10 11.89 -13.46
N ILE A 110 -9.04 11.80 -14.26
CA ILE A 110 -8.50 12.97 -14.99
C ILE A 110 -9.50 13.51 -16.03
N ASP A 111 -10.58 12.77 -16.32
CA ASP A 111 -11.72 13.23 -17.10
C ASP A 111 -12.51 14.36 -16.42
N LEU A 112 -12.42 14.48 -15.10
CA LEU A 112 -13.10 15.52 -14.33
C LEU A 112 -12.25 16.77 -14.11
N ASN A 113 -10.95 16.60 -13.99
CA ASN A 113 -9.98 17.69 -13.89
C ASN A 113 -8.62 17.17 -14.35
N ASP A 114 -8.11 17.68 -15.46
CA ASP A 114 -6.83 17.32 -16.06
C ASP A 114 -5.67 18.20 -15.59
N ASP A 115 -5.94 19.31 -14.88
CA ASP A 115 -4.91 20.16 -14.28
C ASP A 115 -4.41 19.57 -12.95
N CYS A 116 -3.60 18.54 -13.07
CA CYS A 116 -2.96 17.88 -11.93
C CYS A 116 -1.42 18.03 -11.91
N ASN A 117 -0.88 18.92 -12.74
CA ASN A 117 0.57 19.13 -12.87
C ASN A 117 1.25 19.49 -11.55
N GLU A 118 0.63 20.35 -10.73
CA GLU A 118 1.19 20.73 -9.43
C GLU A 118 1.32 19.53 -8.49
N ILE A 119 0.35 18.62 -8.51
CA ILE A 119 0.39 17.39 -7.70
C ILE A 119 1.49 16.48 -8.20
N ILE A 120 1.55 16.24 -9.52
CA ILE A 120 2.58 15.41 -10.15
C ILE A 120 3.95 15.95 -9.81
N ASP A 121 4.21 17.23 -10.11
CA ASP A 121 5.48 17.89 -9.87
C ASP A 121 5.92 17.80 -8.40
N THR A 122 4.98 17.96 -7.46
CA THR A 122 5.27 17.90 -6.04
C THR A 122 5.77 16.51 -5.63
N TYR A 123 5.06 15.46 -6.00
CA TYR A 123 5.40 14.11 -5.55
C TYR A 123 6.53 13.48 -6.36
N GLU A 124 6.67 13.78 -7.65
CA GLU A 124 7.81 13.32 -8.46
C GLU A 124 9.14 13.97 -8.02
N LYS A 125 9.13 15.27 -7.63
CA LYS A 125 10.30 15.92 -7.04
C LYS A 125 10.77 15.29 -5.74
N ILE A 126 9.85 14.71 -4.97
CA ILE A 126 10.16 13.95 -3.75
C ILE A 126 10.80 12.61 -4.10
N GLY A 127 10.46 12.02 -5.25
CA GLY A 127 10.97 10.74 -5.72
C GLY A 127 9.87 9.67 -5.86
N TYR A 128 8.61 10.00 -5.63
CA TYR A 128 7.50 9.07 -5.84
C TYR A 128 7.09 9.01 -7.31
N GLN A 129 6.83 7.81 -7.80
CA GLN A 129 6.27 7.65 -9.13
C GLN A 129 4.78 8.05 -9.11
N VAL A 130 4.38 8.87 -10.08
CA VAL A 130 2.98 9.30 -10.26
C VAL A 130 2.47 8.80 -11.61
N ILE A 131 1.24 8.29 -11.63
CA ILE A 131 0.55 7.88 -12.85
C ILE A 131 -0.84 8.51 -12.87
N THR A 132 -1.27 8.91 -14.05
CA THR A 132 -2.62 9.44 -14.29
C THR A 132 -3.49 8.39 -14.96
N THR A 133 -4.76 8.30 -14.54
CA THR A 133 -5.72 7.33 -15.06
C THR A 133 -7.10 7.94 -15.18
N ASP A 134 -7.85 7.41 -16.16
CA ASP A 134 -9.30 7.54 -16.22
C ASP A 134 -9.90 6.14 -16.30
N ALA A 135 -10.26 5.62 -15.13
CA ALA A 135 -10.83 4.28 -15.05
C ALA A 135 -12.17 4.13 -15.77
N LYS A 136 -12.89 5.23 -16.00
CA LYS A 136 -14.18 5.19 -16.72
C LYS A 136 -13.98 4.96 -18.20
N ASN A 137 -12.98 5.60 -18.80
CA ASN A 137 -12.68 5.53 -20.24
C ASN A 137 -11.51 4.59 -20.55
N GLY A 138 -10.89 3.96 -19.54
CA GLY A 138 -9.80 3.00 -19.71
C GLY A 138 -8.43 3.62 -19.95
N LEU A 139 -8.28 4.93 -19.81
CA LEU A 139 -7.00 5.62 -20.05
C LEU A 139 -5.99 5.30 -18.93
N GLY A 140 -4.75 4.94 -19.31
CA GLY A 140 -3.65 4.66 -18.40
C GLY A 140 -3.72 3.29 -17.72
N ILE A 141 -4.73 2.45 -18.03
CA ILE A 141 -4.88 1.11 -17.44
C ILE A 141 -3.79 0.17 -17.91
N ASP A 142 -3.41 0.26 -19.20
CA ASP A 142 -2.31 -0.49 -19.80
C ASP A 142 -0.97 -0.25 -19.08
N LYS A 143 -0.63 1.00 -18.85
CA LYS A 143 0.56 1.39 -18.10
C LYS A 143 0.51 0.87 -16.66
N LEU A 144 -0.65 1.00 -16.02
CA LEU A 144 -0.85 0.52 -14.66
C LEU A 144 -0.70 -1.01 -14.60
N ALA A 145 -1.26 -1.76 -15.54
CA ALA A 145 -1.16 -3.22 -15.60
C ALA A 145 0.30 -3.70 -15.73
N VAL A 146 1.12 -3.00 -16.52
CA VAL A 146 2.56 -3.31 -16.64
C VAL A 146 3.30 -3.17 -15.30
N LEU A 147 2.95 -2.16 -14.50
CA LEU A 147 3.59 -1.91 -13.19
C LEU A 147 3.21 -2.95 -12.12
N LEU A 148 2.19 -3.77 -12.36
CA LEU A 148 1.76 -4.84 -11.45
C LEU A 148 2.52 -6.14 -11.65
N LYS A 149 3.16 -6.36 -12.80
CA LYS A 149 3.75 -7.66 -13.18
C LYS A 149 4.75 -8.17 -12.14
N GLY A 150 4.57 -9.43 -11.73
CA GLY A 150 5.41 -10.12 -10.77
C GLY A 150 5.34 -9.60 -9.32
N LYS A 151 4.29 -8.84 -8.98
CA LYS A 151 4.17 -8.18 -7.68
C LYS A 151 2.87 -8.53 -6.96
N ILE A 152 2.94 -8.49 -5.62
CA ILE A 152 1.75 -8.40 -4.76
C ILE A 152 1.44 -6.93 -4.56
N THR A 153 0.35 -6.47 -5.17
CA THR A 153 -0.06 -5.07 -5.15
C THR A 153 -1.30 -4.86 -4.30
N ALA A 154 -1.24 -3.90 -3.38
CA ALA A 154 -2.41 -3.44 -2.63
C ALA A 154 -2.87 -2.07 -3.15
N PHE A 155 -4.19 -1.87 -3.26
CA PHE A 155 -4.78 -0.58 -3.61
C PHE A 155 -5.33 0.11 -2.36
N THR A 156 -4.98 1.37 -2.18
CA THR A 156 -5.47 2.21 -1.07
C THR A 156 -6.00 3.54 -1.59
N GLY A 157 -6.68 4.29 -0.72
CA GLY A 157 -7.28 5.59 -1.04
C GLY A 157 -8.71 5.71 -0.52
N ASN A 158 -9.25 6.91 -0.52
CA ASN A 158 -10.60 7.22 -0.04
C ASN A 158 -11.70 6.44 -0.76
N SER A 159 -12.88 6.37 -0.14
CA SER A 159 -14.06 5.86 -0.83
C SER A 159 -14.39 6.75 -2.03
N GLY A 160 -14.84 6.14 -3.12
CA GLY A 160 -15.26 6.87 -4.32
C GLY A 160 -14.12 7.36 -5.24
N VAL A 161 -12.82 7.15 -4.93
CA VAL A 161 -11.71 7.53 -5.82
C VAL A 161 -11.57 6.66 -7.06
N GLY A 162 -12.29 5.52 -7.14
CA GLY A 162 -12.32 4.67 -8.33
C GLY A 162 -11.47 3.40 -8.23
N LYS A 163 -11.01 2.98 -7.05
CA LYS A 163 -10.23 1.73 -6.85
C LYS A 163 -10.86 0.51 -7.51
N SER A 164 -12.15 0.27 -7.26
CA SER A 164 -12.88 -0.87 -7.85
C SER A 164 -12.98 -0.77 -9.37
N ALA A 165 -13.14 0.42 -9.92
CA ALA A 165 -13.17 0.61 -11.36
C ALA A 165 -11.79 0.31 -11.98
N LEU A 166 -10.71 0.83 -11.39
CA LEU A 166 -9.33 0.54 -11.81
C LEU A 166 -9.06 -0.97 -11.79
N THR A 167 -9.30 -1.62 -10.65
CA THR A 167 -9.04 -3.05 -10.52
C THR A 167 -9.90 -3.87 -11.50
N ASN A 168 -11.17 -3.52 -11.72
CA ASN A 168 -12.02 -4.19 -12.70
C ASN A 168 -11.51 -4.06 -14.14
N ASN A 169 -11.00 -2.89 -14.51
CA ASN A 169 -10.44 -2.69 -15.85
C ASN A 169 -9.13 -3.45 -16.04
N ILE A 170 -8.27 -3.48 -15.01
CA ILE A 170 -7.05 -4.31 -15.04
C ILE A 170 -7.41 -5.79 -15.24
N PHE A 171 -8.37 -6.31 -14.47
CA PHE A 171 -8.83 -7.69 -14.66
C PHE A 171 -9.35 -7.96 -16.07
N LYS A 172 -10.18 -7.06 -16.61
CA LYS A 172 -10.71 -7.21 -17.98
C LYS A 172 -9.59 -7.23 -19.03
N GLN A 173 -8.61 -6.35 -18.90
CA GLN A 173 -7.49 -6.27 -19.82
C GLN A 173 -6.66 -7.54 -19.81
N VAL A 174 -6.29 -8.04 -18.63
CA VAL A 174 -5.50 -9.26 -18.49
C VAL A 174 -6.26 -10.48 -19.01
N ILE A 175 -7.57 -10.59 -18.76
CA ILE A 175 -8.41 -11.65 -19.34
C ILE A 175 -8.42 -11.57 -20.88
N SER A 176 -8.48 -10.36 -21.43
CA SER A 176 -8.46 -10.15 -22.88
C SER A 176 -7.13 -10.54 -23.54
N GLU A 177 -6.02 -10.34 -22.83
CA GLU A 177 -4.67 -10.63 -23.34
C GLU A 177 -4.28 -12.11 -23.20
N GLU A 178 -4.68 -12.78 -22.11
CA GLU A 178 -4.25 -14.15 -21.77
C GLU A 178 -5.29 -15.24 -22.05
N GLY A 179 -6.53 -14.90 -22.37
CA GLY A 179 -7.56 -15.85 -22.84
C GLY A 179 -8.13 -16.84 -21.82
N GLU A 180 -7.57 -16.98 -20.61
CA GLU A 180 -7.96 -18.01 -19.64
C GLU A 180 -7.96 -17.52 -18.17
N ILE A 181 -8.84 -16.62 -17.81
CA ILE A 181 -9.14 -16.40 -16.38
C ILE A 181 -10.62 -16.68 -16.14
N SER A 182 -10.92 -17.60 -15.19
CA SER A 182 -12.28 -18.02 -14.94
C SER A 182 -13.19 -16.85 -14.50
N GLU A 183 -14.36 -16.72 -15.13
CA GLU A 183 -15.43 -15.75 -14.80
C GLU A 183 -15.84 -15.74 -13.30
N LYS A 184 -15.45 -16.75 -12.53
CA LYS A 184 -15.70 -16.85 -11.09
C LYS A 184 -15.01 -15.75 -10.27
N THR A 185 -13.89 -15.20 -10.77
CA THR A 185 -13.12 -14.16 -10.08
C THR A 185 -13.84 -12.81 -10.07
N LEU A 186 -14.69 -12.54 -11.06
CA LEU A 186 -15.42 -11.28 -11.18
C LEU A 186 -16.71 -11.22 -10.34
N LYS A 187 -17.37 -12.35 -10.06
CA LYS A 187 -18.69 -12.39 -9.40
C LYS A 187 -18.66 -12.35 -7.86
N GLY A 188 -17.51 -12.54 -7.22
CA GLY A 188 -17.39 -12.65 -5.74
C GLY A 188 -17.12 -11.34 -4.99
N ARG A 189 -17.13 -10.19 -5.65
CA ARG A 189 -16.53 -8.92 -5.15
C ARG A 189 -17.40 -8.05 -4.25
N HIS A 190 -18.59 -8.48 -3.85
CA HIS A 190 -19.45 -7.66 -2.98
C HIS A 190 -19.43 -8.18 -1.53
N THR A 191 -18.91 -7.34 -0.61
CA THR A 191 -18.85 -7.52 0.85
C THR A 191 -17.76 -8.45 1.40
N THR A 192 -16.52 -8.29 1.00
CA THR A 192 -15.41 -9.04 1.61
C THR A 192 -15.09 -8.50 3.00
N LYS A 193 -15.35 -9.31 4.02
CA LYS A 193 -14.93 -9.08 5.42
C LYS A 193 -13.45 -9.42 5.65
N TYR A 194 -12.81 -10.06 4.69
CA TYR A 194 -11.48 -10.66 4.79
C TYR A 194 -10.59 -10.23 3.63
N VAL A 195 -9.30 -10.12 3.91
CA VAL A 195 -8.28 -9.90 2.86
C VAL A 195 -8.17 -11.14 1.98
N GLU A 196 -8.11 -10.95 0.68
CA GLU A 196 -7.87 -12.03 -0.29
C GLU A 196 -6.92 -11.53 -1.39
N LEU A 197 -5.98 -12.39 -1.81
CA LEU A 197 -5.14 -12.18 -2.99
C LEU A 197 -5.80 -12.79 -4.21
N PHE A 198 -5.97 -11.98 -5.24
CA PHE A 198 -6.43 -12.40 -6.56
C PHE A 198 -5.23 -12.41 -7.50
N GLU A 199 -4.93 -13.57 -8.06
CA GLU A 199 -3.95 -13.67 -9.13
C GLU A 199 -4.57 -13.18 -10.42
N ILE A 200 -3.88 -12.28 -11.10
CA ILE A 200 -4.30 -11.70 -12.38
C ILE A 200 -3.44 -12.21 -13.54
N ALA A 201 -2.20 -12.58 -13.27
CA ALA A 201 -1.25 -13.18 -14.20
C ALA A 201 -0.26 -14.02 -13.37
N PRO A 202 0.60 -14.87 -13.97
CA PRO A 202 1.60 -15.64 -13.23
C PRO A 202 2.38 -14.75 -12.25
N ASP A 203 2.40 -15.14 -10.97
CA ASP A 203 3.04 -14.42 -9.85
C ASP A 203 2.64 -12.95 -9.68
N THR A 204 1.51 -12.55 -10.25
CA THR A 204 0.98 -11.17 -10.19
C THR A 204 -0.33 -11.16 -9.42
N PHE A 205 -0.35 -10.48 -8.27
CA PHE A 205 -1.48 -10.52 -7.36
C PHE A 205 -1.99 -9.13 -7.02
N ILE A 206 -3.32 -8.99 -6.98
CA ILE A 206 -4.00 -7.83 -6.39
C ILE A 206 -4.59 -8.24 -5.05
N ALA A 207 -4.27 -7.49 -4.01
CA ALA A 207 -4.89 -7.64 -2.70
C ALA A 207 -6.20 -6.86 -2.65
N ASP A 208 -7.32 -7.59 -2.48
CA ASP A 208 -8.59 -6.96 -2.08
C ASP A 208 -8.57 -6.75 -0.57
N THR A 209 -8.39 -5.52 -0.18
CA THR A 209 -8.13 -5.14 1.20
C THR A 209 -9.16 -4.13 1.69
N PRO A 210 -10.34 -4.59 2.17
CA PRO A 210 -11.25 -3.70 2.86
C PRO A 210 -10.54 -3.11 4.09
N GLY A 211 -10.49 -1.78 4.20
CA GLY A 211 -9.89 -1.10 5.36
C GLY A 211 -8.51 -0.48 5.16
N PHE A 212 -7.86 -0.62 4.01
CA PHE A 212 -6.64 0.17 3.69
C PHE A 212 -6.94 1.69 3.60
N SER A 213 -8.19 2.09 3.62
CA SER A 213 -8.61 3.51 3.58
C SER A 213 -8.62 4.21 4.96
N SER A 214 -8.54 3.47 6.05
CA SER A 214 -8.57 4.03 7.42
C SER A 214 -7.20 3.98 8.10
N TYR A 215 -6.18 4.57 7.46
CA TYR A 215 -4.83 4.57 8.03
C TYR A 215 -4.70 5.58 9.18
N GLU A 216 -4.47 5.04 10.35
CA GLU A 216 -3.75 5.76 11.40
C GLU A 216 -2.26 5.41 11.33
N VAL A 217 -1.42 6.40 11.54
CA VAL A 217 0.03 6.20 11.63
C VAL A 217 0.31 5.45 12.92
N GLN A 218 0.61 4.15 12.81
CA GLN A 218 0.81 3.27 13.97
C GLN A 218 2.26 2.82 14.10
N GLY A 219 2.74 2.72 15.35
CA GLY A 219 4.07 2.19 15.64
C GLY A 219 5.21 3.07 15.14
N ILE A 220 4.97 4.37 14.93
CA ILE A 220 5.98 5.40 14.66
C ILE A 220 6.01 6.34 15.87
N SER A 221 7.21 6.59 16.39
CA SER A 221 7.37 7.63 17.38
C SER A 221 7.34 9.00 16.71
N TYR A 222 6.72 9.99 17.33
CA TYR A 222 6.77 11.36 16.81
C TYR A 222 8.20 11.90 16.65
N LYS A 223 9.18 11.30 17.30
CA LYS A 223 10.60 11.68 17.21
C LYS A 223 11.28 11.17 15.95
N ASP A 224 10.73 10.09 15.37
CA ASP A 224 11.28 9.38 14.22
C ASP A 224 10.42 9.65 12.96
N LEU A 225 9.41 10.53 13.05
CA LEU A 225 8.49 10.82 11.96
C LEU A 225 9.18 11.45 10.74
N ASP A 226 10.21 12.24 10.96
CA ASP A 226 11.01 12.91 9.93
C ASP A 226 11.75 11.93 9.02
N GLU A 227 12.08 10.73 9.49
CA GLU A 227 12.71 9.67 8.70
C GLU A 227 11.81 9.17 7.55
N TYR A 228 10.48 9.31 7.71
CA TYR A 228 9.47 8.86 6.74
C TYR A 228 8.95 9.98 5.82
N PHE A 229 9.49 11.18 5.95
CA PHE A 229 9.35 12.25 4.98
C PHE A 229 10.64 12.30 4.17
N ILE A 230 10.75 11.45 3.15
CA ILE A 230 12.00 11.17 2.43
C ILE A 230 12.67 12.41 1.86
N GLU A 231 11.91 13.45 1.53
CA GLU A 231 12.40 14.74 1.09
C GLU A 231 13.15 15.53 2.18
N PHE A 232 13.03 15.11 3.45
CA PHE A 232 13.77 15.75 4.55
C PHE A 232 15.20 15.27 4.62
N ALA A 233 15.49 14.02 4.21
CA ALA A 233 16.79 13.38 4.35
C ALA A 233 17.99 14.24 3.86
N PRO A 234 17.95 14.91 2.67
CA PRO A 234 19.04 15.74 2.19
C PRO A 234 19.29 17.03 3.00
N GLU A 235 18.29 17.43 3.81
CA GLU A 235 18.30 18.69 4.54
C GLU A 235 18.52 18.51 6.06
N LEU A 236 18.42 17.27 6.60
CA LEU A 236 18.57 16.97 8.04
C LEU A 236 19.93 17.40 8.59
N SER A 237 21.01 17.19 7.83
CA SER A 237 22.36 17.56 8.25
C SER A 237 22.59 19.07 8.43
N LYS A 238 21.66 19.91 7.94
CA LYS A 238 21.68 21.36 8.04
C LYS A 238 20.96 21.91 9.28
N CYS A 239 20.40 21.02 10.09
CA CYS A 239 19.83 21.38 11.39
C CYS A 239 20.94 21.61 12.41
N GLU A 240 20.73 22.58 13.29
CA GLU A 240 21.68 22.88 14.39
C GLU A 240 21.79 21.72 15.40
N PHE A 241 20.67 21.01 15.63
CA PHE A 241 20.59 19.93 16.61
C PHE A 241 20.29 18.60 15.93
N ARG A 242 20.97 17.52 16.34
CA ARG A 242 20.69 16.16 15.86
C ARG A 242 19.26 15.66 16.21
N SER A 243 18.71 16.15 17.32
CA SER A 243 17.34 15.84 17.75
C SER A 243 16.33 16.92 17.36
N CYS A 244 16.60 17.65 16.28
CA CYS A 244 15.71 18.67 15.78
C CYS A 244 14.36 18.05 15.40
N THR A 245 13.29 18.61 15.93
CA THR A 245 11.92 18.15 15.60
C THR A 245 11.31 18.92 14.45
N HIS A 246 12.02 19.89 13.89
CA HIS A 246 11.63 20.76 12.78
C HIS A 246 10.37 21.61 13.04
N ILE A 247 9.95 21.72 14.30
CA ILE A 247 8.71 22.44 14.71
C ILE A 247 9.05 23.83 15.28
N LYS A 248 9.86 23.87 16.36
CA LYS A 248 10.11 25.10 17.11
C LYS A 248 11.51 25.69 16.90
N GLU A 249 12.45 24.87 16.48
CA GLU A 249 13.87 25.20 16.36
C GLU A 249 14.09 26.33 15.33
N ALA A 250 14.77 27.39 15.72
CA ALA A 250 15.00 28.58 14.88
C ALA A 250 15.94 28.24 13.70
N ASN A 251 17.07 27.56 13.99
CA ASN A 251 18.06 27.15 12.98
C ASN A 251 17.79 25.74 12.47
N CYS A 252 16.66 25.54 11.79
CA CYS A 252 16.24 24.26 11.24
C CYS A 252 16.51 24.20 9.72
N GLY A 253 17.23 23.16 9.27
CA GLY A 253 17.50 22.92 7.86
C GLY A 253 16.22 22.71 7.06
N ILE A 254 15.25 21.97 7.62
CA ILE A 254 13.96 21.70 6.96
C ILE A 254 13.16 22.99 6.76
N LYS A 255 13.03 23.85 7.77
CA LYS A 255 12.32 25.13 7.64
C LYS A 255 12.96 26.02 6.57
N LYS A 256 14.28 26.12 6.57
CA LYS A 256 15.03 26.86 5.54
C LYS A 256 14.81 26.26 4.13
N ALA A 257 14.66 24.93 4.03
CA ALA A 257 14.37 24.26 2.76
C ALA A 257 12.93 24.56 2.27
N VAL A 258 11.95 24.64 3.20
CA VAL A 258 10.59 25.09 2.88
C VAL A 258 10.59 26.53 2.39
N GLU A 259 11.27 27.45 3.07
CA GLU A 259 11.41 28.86 2.65
C GLU A 259 12.02 28.99 1.25
N ARG A 260 12.97 28.10 0.92
CA ARG A 260 13.63 28.04 -0.40
C ARG A 260 12.85 27.23 -1.44
N LYS A 261 11.63 26.76 -1.13
CA LYS A 261 10.77 25.95 -1.99
C LYS A 261 11.40 24.61 -2.45
N LYS A 262 12.39 24.08 -1.69
CA LYS A 262 12.95 22.77 -1.91
C LYS A 262 12.03 21.66 -1.34
N ILE A 263 11.35 21.98 -0.25
CA ILE A 263 10.32 21.14 0.36
C ILE A 263 8.99 21.85 0.19
N ASP A 264 7.98 21.12 -0.24
CA ASP A 264 6.63 21.66 -0.39
C ASP A 264 6.06 22.12 0.96
N LYS A 265 5.48 23.33 0.97
CA LYS A 265 4.95 23.93 2.19
C LYS A 265 3.79 23.12 2.78
N GLY A 266 2.89 22.63 1.92
CA GLY A 266 1.73 21.83 2.33
C GLY A 266 2.16 20.50 2.95
N ARG A 267 3.18 19.85 2.38
CA ARG A 267 3.79 18.64 2.94
C ARG A 267 4.38 18.90 4.34
N TYR A 268 5.14 19.99 4.49
CA TYR A 268 5.69 20.37 5.79
C TYR A 268 4.60 20.69 6.83
N GLU A 269 3.54 21.38 6.43
CA GLU A 269 2.39 21.68 7.32
C GLU A 269 1.71 20.39 7.78
N ARG A 270 1.53 19.40 6.90
CA ARG A 270 0.97 18.10 7.24
C ARG A 270 1.92 17.26 8.11
N TYR A 271 3.24 17.34 7.89
CA TYR A 271 4.22 16.81 8.84
C TYR A 271 4.01 17.38 10.25
N CYS A 272 3.89 18.71 10.38
CA CYS A 272 3.66 19.37 11.67
C CYS A 272 2.36 18.89 12.34
N MET A 273 1.30 18.68 11.56
CA MET A 273 0.02 18.15 12.05
C MET A 273 0.17 16.71 12.57
N LEU A 274 0.82 15.84 11.79
CA LEU A 274 1.07 14.45 12.16
C LEU A 274 1.96 14.35 13.40
N TYR A 275 3.03 15.14 13.48
CA TYR A 275 3.90 15.22 14.63
C TYR A 275 3.13 15.57 15.93
N LYS A 276 2.27 16.59 15.88
CA LYS A 276 1.44 16.99 17.03
C LYS A 276 0.52 15.86 17.45
N LYS A 277 -0.17 15.24 16.50
CA LYS A 277 -1.09 14.12 16.76
C LYS A 277 -0.37 12.95 17.44
N LEU A 278 0.74 12.47 16.88
CA LEU A 278 1.53 11.37 17.45
C LEU A 278 2.10 11.69 18.84
N LYS A 279 2.45 12.96 19.09
CA LYS A 279 2.95 13.40 20.39
C LYS A 279 1.86 13.41 21.45
N GLU A 280 0.62 13.73 21.10
CA GLU A 280 -0.55 13.72 21.97
C GLU A 280 -0.96 12.28 22.32
N GLU A 281 -0.98 11.38 21.34
CA GLU A 281 -1.30 9.96 21.53
C GLU A 281 -0.32 9.24 22.49
N LYS A 282 0.94 9.67 22.56
CA LYS A 282 1.95 9.09 23.46
C LYS A 282 1.82 9.56 24.93
N LYS A 283 0.92 10.47 25.25
CA LYS A 283 0.70 10.96 26.64
C LYS A 283 -0.23 10.08 27.45
N TRP A 284 -0.80 9.04 26.86
CA TRP A 284 -1.69 8.03 27.46
C TRP A 284 -1.05 6.64 27.32
#